data_791674294796915bd59a25648536acc2
#
_entry.id   791674294796915bd59a25648536acc2
#
_cell.length_a   1.000
_cell.length_b   1.000
_cell.length_c   1.000
_cell.angle_alpha   90.00
_cell.angle_beta   90.00
_cell.angle_gamma   90.00
#
_symmetry.space_group_name_H-M   'P 1'
#
loop_
_entity.id
_entity.type
_entity.pdbx_description
1 polymer ?
#
loop_
_entity_poly.entity_id
_entity_poly.type
_entity_poly.pdbx_seq_one_letter_code
_entity_poly.pdbx_strand_id
1 'polypeptide(L)'
;GRINQKWRLNLSQEKFDFIERVISIPKEAQGESLHNNIRDILREVGVLEGFLSEIEYPLDGQRLDVAWRKVVNGVPTRVFEVQIGGNVTEALSKLKHANDLWNSEPFIVITDKDREKVNSLLSGTFHEIANRIRILTVADVEELYRQALAHIELKKRMGI
;
A
#
# COMPACT_ATOMS: atom_id res chain seq x y z
N GLY A 1 1.40 20.88 13.05
CA GLY A 1 0.66 21.37 14.20
C GLY A 1 -0.64 20.60 14.44
N ARG A 2 -1.35 20.91 15.52
CA ARG A 2 -2.61 20.25 15.90
C ARG A 2 -3.69 20.37 14.83
N ILE A 3 -3.74 21.47 14.09
CA ILE A 3 -4.71 21.71 13.01
C ILE A 3 -4.47 20.75 11.85
N ASN A 4 -3.21 20.50 11.48
CA ASN A 4 -2.86 19.58 10.41
C ASN A 4 -3.19 18.13 10.74
N GLN A 5 -3.03 17.73 12.01
CA GLN A 5 -3.41 16.38 12.46
C GLN A 5 -4.93 16.16 12.40
N LYS A 6 -5.71 17.17 12.79
CA LYS A 6 -7.18 17.10 12.73
C LYS A 6 -7.67 16.98 11.28
N TRP A 7 -7.07 17.72 10.35
CA TRP A 7 -7.36 17.62 8.92
C TRP A 7 -7.04 16.24 8.37
N ARG A 8 -5.88 15.68 8.70
CA ARG A 8 -5.48 14.34 8.29
C ARG A 8 -6.46 13.27 8.80
N LEU A 9 -6.86 13.35 10.05
CA LEU A 9 -7.83 12.40 10.63
C LEU A 9 -9.17 12.43 9.90
N ASN A 10 -9.68 13.62 9.55
CA ASN A 10 -10.95 13.76 8.83
C ASN A 10 -10.85 13.20 7.41
N LEU A 11 -9.79 13.53 6.66
CA LEU A 11 -9.54 13.01 5.33
C LEU A 11 -9.37 11.49 5.34
N SER A 12 -8.67 10.99 6.34
CA SER A 12 -8.40 9.56 6.50
C SER A 12 -9.69 8.78 6.78
N GLN A 13 -10.56 9.33 7.63
CA GLN A 13 -11.85 8.70 7.92
C GLN A 13 -12.77 8.73 6.70
N GLU A 14 -12.79 9.81 5.94
CA GLU A 14 -13.56 9.93 4.69
C GLU A 14 -13.11 8.91 3.65
N LYS A 15 -11.80 8.72 3.48
CA LYS A 15 -11.24 7.68 2.59
C LYS A 15 -11.67 6.29 3.03
N PHE A 16 -11.61 6.03 4.32
CA PHE A 16 -12.01 4.75 4.90
C PHE A 16 -13.50 4.46 4.65
N ASP A 17 -14.36 5.43 4.92
CA ASP A 17 -15.81 5.33 4.67
C ASP A 17 -16.10 5.13 3.19
N PHE A 18 -15.32 5.77 2.31
CA PHE A 18 -15.42 5.60 0.87
C PHE A 18 -15.10 4.17 0.45
N ILE A 19 -14.04 3.58 1.00
CA ILE A 19 -13.65 2.19 0.69
C ILE A 19 -14.77 1.22 1.11
N GLU A 20 -15.34 1.39 2.29
CA GLU A 20 -16.45 0.57 2.76
C GLU A 20 -17.65 0.64 1.82
N ARG A 21 -17.95 1.82 1.25
CA ARG A 21 -19.01 1.99 0.27
C ARG A 21 -18.67 1.36 -1.08
N VAL A 22 -17.43 1.50 -1.53
CA VAL A 22 -16.97 0.94 -2.82
C VAL A 22 -17.09 -0.57 -2.85
N ILE A 23 -16.81 -1.26 -1.73
CA ILE A 23 -16.92 -2.72 -1.64
C ILE A 23 -18.34 -3.22 -1.95
N SER A 24 -19.37 -2.40 -1.76
CA SER A 24 -20.76 -2.74 -2.01
C SER A 24 -21.23 -2.55 -3.45
N ILE A 25 -20.41 -1.93 -4.34
CA ILE A 25 -20.78 -1.67 -5.74
C ILE A 25 -20.28 -2.78 -6.69
N PRO A 26 -20.80 -2.84 -7.94
CA PRO A 26 -20.38 -3.88 -8.90
C PRO A 26 -18.87 -3.91 -9.15
N LYS A 27 -18.36 -5.11 -9.36
CA LYS A 27 -16.94 -5.44 -9.48
C LYS A 27 -16.13 -4.55 -10.44
N GLU A 28 -16.69 -4.27 -11.62
CA GLU A 28 -16.02 -3.50 -12.67
C GLU A 28 -15.82 -2.03 -12.28
N ALA A 29 -16.78 -1.46 -11.55
CA ALA A 29 -16.69 -0.11 -11.03
C ALA A 29 -15.84 -0.02 -9.75
N GLN A 30 -15.67 -1.13 -9.02
CA GLN A 30 -14.85 -1.19 -7.81
C GLN A 30 -13.35 -1.07 -8.09
N GLY A 31 -12.87 -1.73 -9.17
CA GLY A 31 -11.45 -2.00 -9.39
C GLY A 31 -10.55 -0.77 -9.29
N GLU A 32 -10.78 0.23 -10.14
CA GLU A 32 -9.95 1.44 -10.20
C GLU A 32 -10.10 2.31 -8.95
N SER A 33 -11.33 2.50 -8.49
CA SER A 33 -11.61 3.31 -7.30
C SER A 33 -11.02 2.69 -6.04
N LEU A 34 -11.14 1.37 -5.88
CA LEU A 34 -10.56 0.66 -4.75
C LEU A 34 -9.03 0.69 -4.81
N HIS A 35 -8.45 0.47 -5.99
CA HIS A 35 -7.01 0.57 -6.22
C HIS A 35 -6.48 1.92 -5.72
N ASN A 36 -7.06 3.01 -6.21
CA ASN A 36 -6.61 4.35 -5.87
C ASN A 36 -6.75 4.66 -4.38
N ASN A 37 -7.82 4.20 -3.75
CA ASN A 37 -8.03 4.45 -2.33
C ASN A 37 -7.09 3.63 -1.44
N ILE A 38 -6.81 2.39 -1.78
CA ILE A 38 -5.81 1.57 -1.05
C ILE A 38 -4.41 2.18 -1.21
N ARG A 39 -4.06 2.60 -2.41
CA ARG A 39 -2.81 3.31 -2.69
C ARG A 39 -2.67 4.55 -1.79
N ASP A 40 -3.70 5.38 -1.74
CA ASP A 40 -3.69 6.61 -0.96
C ASP A 40 -3.65 6.34 0.54
N ILE A 41 -4.30 5.29 1.01
CA ILE A 41 -4.22 4.84 2.40
C ILE A 41 -2.79 4.41 2.75
N LEU A 42 -2.15 3.62 1.91
CA LEU A 42 -0.76 3.21 2.12
C LEU A 42 0.19 4.40 2.17
N ARG A 43 -0.04 5.39 1.32
CA ARG A 43 0.72 6.64 1.39
C ARG A 43 0.53 7.32 2.74
N GLU A 44 -0.70 7.44 3.21
CA GLU A 44 -1.02 8.06 4.51
C GLU A 44 -0.37 7.30 5.67
N VAL A 45 -0.47 5.97 5.66
CA VAL A 45 0.15 5.13 6.69
C VAL A 45 1.66 5.35 6.71
N GLY A 46 2.30 5.43 5.55
CA GLY A 46 3.74 5.72 5.46
C GLY A 46 4.11 7.03 6.13
N VAL A 47 3.34 8.09 5.90
CA VAL A 47 3.54 9.38 6.56
C VAL A 47 3.38 9.26 8.08
N LEU A 48 2.34 8.55 8.53
CA LEU A 48 2.08 8.34 9.95
C LEU A 48 3.20 7.53 10.64
N GLU A 49 3.83 6.62 9.90
CA GLU A 49 4.97 5.83 10.38
C GLU A 49 6.32 6.58 10.31
N GLY A 50 6.31 7.82 9.82
CA GLY A 50 7.50 8.66 9.78
C GLY A 50 8.33 8.55 8.50
N PHE A 51 7.79 7.94 7.44
CA PHE A 51 8.46 7.85 6.16
C PHE A 51 8.14 9.03 5.24
N LEU A 52 9.03 9.28 4.29
CA LEU A 52 8.74 10.05 3.10
C LEU A 52 7.98 9.12 2.16
N SER A 53 6.67 9.28 2.11
CA SER A 53 5.76 8.36 1.43
C SER A 53 5.22 9.01 0.17
N GLU A 54 5.41 8.35 -0.98
CA GLU A 54 5.04 8.89 -2.29
C GLU A 54 4.26 7.86 -3.10
N ILE A 55 3.25 8.33 -3.82
CA ILE A 55 2.55 7.52 -4.81
C ILE A 55 3.20 7.69 -6.19
N GLU A 56 2.96 6.73 -7.07
CA GLU A 56 3.47 6.77 -8.46
C GLU A 56 4.99 7.00 -8.51
N TYR A 57 5.73 6.27 -7.69
CA TYR A 57 7.19 6.43 -7.56
C TYR A 57 7.91 5.87 -8.78
N PRO A 58 8.81 6.65 -9.42
CA PRO A 58 9.51 6.22 -10.64
C PRO A 58 10.41 5.01 -10.43
N LEU A 59 10.35 4.06 -11.37
CA LEU A 59 11.18 2.86 -11.42
C LEU A 59 11.50 2.54 -12.89
N ASP A 60 12.59 3.07 -13.42
CA ASP A 60 13.08 2.79 -14.78
C ASP A 60 12.00 2.80 -15.88
N GLY A 61 11.33 3.94 -16.04
CA GLY A 61 10.27 4.10 -17.05
C GLY A 61 8.91 3.54 -16.62
N GLN A 62 8.85 2.85 -15.48
CA GLN A 62 7.62 2.39 -14.85
C GLN A 62 7.38 3.17 -13.56
N ARG A 63 6.31 2.86 -12.86
CA ARG A 63 6.00 3.48 -11.57
C ARG A 63 5.50 2.44 -10.58
N LEU A 64 5.97 2.58 -9.33
CA LEU A 64 5.45 1.82 -8.20
C LEU A 64 4.26 2.58 -7.62
N ASP A 65 3.23 1.86 -7.22
CA ASP A 65 2.04 2.49 -6.65
C ASP A 65 2.36 3.33 -5.43
N VAL A 66 3.17 2.80 -4.50
CA VAL A 66 3.61 3.51 -3.30
C VAL A 66 5.05 3.14 -2.96
N ALA A 67 5.81 4.12 -2.51
CA ALA A 67 7.18 3.92 -2.01
C ALA A 67 7.39 4.70 -0.72
N TRP A 68 8.04 4.08 0.25
CA TRP A 68 8.42 4.70 1.52
C TRP A 68 9.93 4.82 1.62
N ARG A 69 10.42 6.05 1.74
CA ARG A 69 11.86 6.35 1.94
C ARG A 69 12.10 6.84 3.35
N LYS A 70 13.26 6.56 3.89
CA LYS A 70 13.66 7.05 5.23
C LYS A 70 14.20 8.47 5.17
N VAL A 71 14.92 8.82 4.11
CA VAL A 71 15.61 10.10 3.96
C VAL A 71 15.43 10.65 2.55
N VAL A 72 15.56 11.97 2.39
CA VAL A 72 15.27 12.69 1.15
C VAL A 72 16.00 12.12 -0.08
N ASN A 73 17.29 11.81 0.06
CA ASN A 73 18.10 11.32 -1.04
C ASN A 73 18.27 9.79 -1.03
N GLY A 74 17.52 9.11 -0.16
CA GLY A 74 17.59 7.65 -0.05
C GLY A 74 16.70 6.95 -1.06
N VAL A 75 17.06 5.69 -1.36
CA VAL A 75 16.19 4.81 -2.12
C VAL A 75 15.05 4.31 -1.24
N PRO A 76 13.92 3.84 -1.83
CA PRO A 76 12.83 3.30 -1.04
C PRO A 76 13.25 2.12 -0.16
N THR A 77 12.86 2.15 1.10
CA THR A 77 13.01 1.04 2.04
C THR A 77 11.92 0.01 1.82
N ARG A 78 10.70 0.46 1.55
CA ARG A 78 9.53 -0.38 1.28
C ARG A 78 8.81 0.10 0.03
N VAL A 79 8.39 -0.84 -0.79
CA VAL A 79 7.65 -0.58 -2.02
C VAL A 79 6.39 -1.43 -2.08
N PHE A 80 5.33 -0.86 -2.61
CA PHE A 80 4.00 -1.48 -2.63
C PHE A 80 3.41 -1.43 -4.02
N GLU A 81 2.84 -2.54 -4.45
CA GLU A 81 1.96 -2.62 -5.61
C GLU A 81 0.57 -3.06 -5.13
N VAL A 82 -0.43 -2.33 -5.56
CA VAL A 82 -1.84 -2.63 -5.25
C VAL A 82 -2.46 -3.29 -6.48
N GLN A 83 -2.74 -4.58 -6.37
CA GLN A 83 -3.21 -5.37 -7.49
C GLN A 83 -4.63 -5.86 -7.24
N ILE A 84 -5.60 -5.15 -7.79
CA ILE A 84 -7.02 -5.45 -7.66
C ILE A 84 -7.61 -5.70 -9.04
N GLY A 85 -7.72 -6.99 -9.40
CA GLY A 85 -8.29 -7.41 -10.66
C GLY A 85 -7.45 -7.11 -11.90
N GLY A 86 -6.14 -6.96 -11.77
CA GLY A 86 -5.25 -6.62 -12.89
C GLY A 86 -4.17 -7.66 -13.17
N ASN A 87 -3.03 -7.19 -13.66
CA ASN A 87 -1.92 -8.03 -14.07
C ASN A 87 -0.93 -8.27 -12.91
N VAL A 88 -1.11 -9.40 -12.22
CA VAL A 88 -0.26 -9.80 -11.09
C VAL A 88 1.19 -9.97 -11.52
N THR A 89 1.43 -10.52 -12.71
CA THR A 89 2.79 -10.71 -13.25
C THR A 89 3.53 -9.39 -13.39
N GLU A 90 2.89 -8.37 -13.90
CA GLU A 90 3.48 -7.04 -14.02
C GLU A 90 3.81 -6.44 -12.65
N ALA A 91 2.90 -6.56 -11.69
CA ALA A 91 3.13 -6.09 -10.33
C ALA A 91 4.33 -6.78 -9.68
N LEU A 92 4.41 -8.11 -9.78
CA LEU A 92 5.54 -8.88 -9.25
C LEU A 92 6.86 -8.54 -9.95
N SER A 93 6.83 -8.27 -11.26
CA SER A 93 8.03 -7.86 -12.01
C SER A 93 8.57 -6.52 -11.50
N LYS A 94 7.71 -5.55 -11.27
CA LYS A 94 8.12 -4.25 -10.71
C LYS A 94 8.69 -4.39 -9.30
N LEU A 95 8.04 -5.18 -8.46
CA LEU A 95 8.50 -5.42 -7.08
C LEU A 95 9.86 -6.13 -7.06
N LYS A 96 10.04 -7.15 -7.93
CA LYS A 96 11.32 -7.82 -8.06
C LYS A 96 12.41 -6.84 -8.49
N HIS A 97 12.13 -6.01 -9.47
CA HIS A 97 13.08 -5.01 -9.96
C HIS A 97 13.51 -4.03 -8.86
N ALA A 98 12.56 -3.52 -8.08
CA ALA A 98 12.86 -2.65 -6.96
C ALA A 98 13.72 -3.34 -5.90
N ASN A 99 13.42 -4.61 -5.59
CA ASN A 99 14.23 -5.40 -4.67
C ASN A 99 15.66 -5.61 -5.18
N ASP A 100 15.82 -5.94 -6.46
CA ASP A 100 17.12 -6.13 -7.08
C ASP A 100 17.93 -4.82 -7.12
N LEU A 101 17.27 -3.72 -7.46
CA LEU A 101 17.95 -2.43 -7.65
C LEU A 101 18.29 -1.73 -6.33
N TRP A 102 17.37 -1.76 -5.36
CA TRP A 102 17.46 -0.96 -4.13
C TRP A 102 17.47 -1.76 -2.84
N ASN A 103 17.34 -3.07 -2.93
CA ASN A 103 17.12 -3.92 -1.76
C ASN A 103 15.88 -3.50 -0.94
N SER A 104 14.90 -2.90 -1.62
CA SER A 104 13.62 -2.51 -1.01
C SER A 104 12.84 -3.75 -0.58
N GLU A 105 12.14 -3.67 0.54
CA GLU A 105 11.19 -4.71 0.96
C GLU A 105 9.94 -4.62 0.09
N PRO A 106 9.60 -5.67 -0.67
CA PRO A 106 8.46 -5.63 -1.59
C PRO A 106 7.17 -6.14 -0.98
N PHE A 107 6.09 -5.39 -1.19
CA PHE A 107 4.75 -5.74 -0.73
C PHE A 107 3.77 -5.75 -1.91
N ILE A 108 2.94 -6.78 -1.99
CA ILE A 108 1.82 -6.80 -2.92
C ILE A 108 0.51 -6.84 -2.13
N VAL A 109 -0.40 -5.94 -2.47
CA VAL A 109 -1.74 -5.90 -1.86
C VAL A 109 -2.74 -6.47 -2.85
N ILE A 110 -3.47 -7.48 -2.44
CA ILE A 110 -4.40 -8.23 -3.29
C ILE A 110 -5.75 -8.43 -2.58
N THR A 111 -6.74 -8.84 -3.36
CA THR A 111 -7.94 -9.47 -2.81
C THR A 111 -7.71 -10.97 -2.66
N ASP A 112 -8.50 -11.64 -1.83
CA ASP A 112 -8.33 -13.08 -1.57
C ASP A 112 -8.43 -13.93 -2.85
N LYS A 113 -9.18 -13.47 -3.84
CA LYS A 113 -9.35 -14.21 -5.08
C LYS A 113 -8.06 -14.32 -5.92
N ASP A 114 -7.10 -13.43 -5.72
CA ASP A 114 -5.82 -13.44 -6.46
C ASP A 114 -4.71 -14.19 -5.70
N ARG A 115 -4.98 -14.66 -4.50
CA ARG A 115 -3.97 -15.30 -3.64
C ARG A 115 -3.35 -16.55 -4.28
N GLU A 116 -4.16 -17.42 -4.85
CA GLU A 116 -3.66 -18.65 -5.49
C GLU A 116 -2.76 -18.33 -6.68
N LYS A 117 -3.14 -17.33 -7.48
CA LYS A 117 -2.35 -16.88 -8.64
C LYS A 117 -1.01 -16.32 -8.21
N VAL A 118 -0.98 -15.49 -7.17
CA VAL A 118 0.26 -14.93 -6.60
C VAL A 118 1.15 -16.06 -6.09
N ASN A 119 0.60 -16.98 -5.30
CA ASN A 119 1.35 -18.11 -4.76
C ASN A 119 1.92 -19.00 -5.86
N SER A 120 1.15 -19.25 -6.93
CA SER A 120 1.61 -20.01 -8.08
C SER A 120 2.80 -19.35 -8.77
N LEU A 121 2.74 -18.04 -8.99
CA LEU A 121 3.84 -17.29 -9.59
C LEU A 121 5.08 -17.24 -8.71
N LEU A 122 4.91 -17.14 -7.40
CA LEU A 122 6.00 -17.16 -6.44
C LEU A 122 6.62 -18.56 -6.28
N SER A 123 5.90 -19.61 -6.58
CA SER A 123 6.44 -20.97 -6.63
C SER A 123 7.15 -21.29 -7.95
N GLY A 124 6.90 -20.50 -8.99
CA GLY A 124 7.43 -20.70 -10.34
C GLY A 124 8.30 -19.54 -10.80
N THR A 125 7.76 -18.73 -11.71
CA THR A 125 8.50 -17.64 -12.39
C THR A 125 9.21 -16.68 -11.43
N PHE A 126 8.60 -16.37 -10.30
CA PHE A 126 9.13 -15.41 -9.33
C PHE A 126 9.69 -16.08 -8.06
N HIS A 127 10.17 -17.33 -8.17
CA HIS A 127 10.69 -18.05 -7.01
C HIS A 127 11.86 -17.32 -6.32
N GLU A 128 12.64 -16.52 -7.05
CA GLU A 128 13.78 -15.79 -6.50
C GLU A 128 13.41 -14.79 -5.41
N ILE A 129 12.21 -14.20 -5.49
CA ILE A 129 11.74 -13.23 -4.49
C ILE A 129 10.71 -13.79 -3.51
N ALA A 130 10.39 -15.09 -3.62
CA ALA A 130 9.35 -15.71 -2.80
C ALA A 130 9.56 -15.51 -1.30
N ASN A 131 10.82 -15.53 -0.84
CA ASN A 131 11.16 -15.34 0.57
C ASN A 131 11.21 -13.86 0.98
N ARG A 132 11.18 -12.94 0.05
CA ARG A 132 11.29 -11.50 0.31
C ARG A 132 9.96 -10.80 0.25
N ILE A 133 9.08 -11.23 -0.65
CA ILE A 133 7.80 -10.57 -0.89
C ILE A 133 6.81 -10.83 0.25
N ARG A 134 6.06 -9.78 0.61
CA ARG A 134 4.98 -9.85 1.59
C ARG A 134 3.66 -9.69 0.86
N ILE A 135 2.73 -10.58 1.15
CA ILE A 135 1.38 -10.53 0.58
C ILE A 135 0.44 -9.96 1.64
N LEU A 136 -0.21 -8.86 1.29
CA LEU A 136 -1.23 -8.23 2.13
C LEU A 136 -2.57 -8.30 1.42
N THR A 137 -3.64 -8.42 2.18
CA THR A 137 -4.99 -8.26 1.63
C THR A 137 -5.47 -6.81 1.80
N VAL A 138 -6.50 -6.44 1.07
CA VAL A 138 -7.19 -5.16 1.27
C VAL A 138 -7.63 -5.01 2.73
N ALA A 139 -8.15 -6.09 3.33
CA ALA A 139 -8.56 -6.11 4.73
C ALA A 139 -7.39 -5.83 5.69
N ASP A 140 -6.21 -6.35 5.39
CA ASP A 140 -5.00 -6.08 6.19
C ASP A 140 -4.65 -4.59 6.17
N VAL A 141 -4.70 -3.96 5.01
CA VAL A 141 -4.40 -2.53 4.85
C VAL A 141 -5.42 -1.67 5.57
N GLU A 142 -6.70 -2.02 5.46
CA GLU A 142 -7.77 -1.32 6.18
C GLU A 142 -7.58 -1.41 7.69
N GLU A 143 -7.26 -2.59 8.20
CA GLU A 143 -7.03 -2.78 9.64
C GLU A 143 -5.80 -2.02 10.11
N LEU A 144 -4.72 -2.04 9.35
CA LEU A 144 -3.52 -1.26 9.66
C LEU A 144 -3.86 0.23 9.78
N TYR A 145 -4.67 0.71 8.86
CA TYR A 145 -5.10 2.11 8.86
C TYR A 145 -5.95 2.46 10.09
N ARG A 146 -6.93 1.59 10.43
CA ARG A 146 -7.74 1.77 11.65
C ARG A 146 -6.86 1.86 12.89
N GLN A 147 -5.89 0.96 13.02
CA GLN A 147 -4.98 0.94 14.17
C GLN A 147 -4.10 2.18 14.21
N ALA A 148 -3.60 2.64 13.07
CA ALA A 148 -2.80 3.86 12.96
C ALA A 148 -3.60 5.09 13.40
N LEU A 149 -4.84 5.21 12.95
CA LEU A 149 -5.74 6.30 13.36
C LEU A 149 -6.09 6.24 14.84
N ALA A 150 -6.40 5.05 15.35
CA ALA A 150 -6.69 4.84 16.76
C ALA A 150 -5.51 5.23 17.66
N HIS A 151 -4.29 4.89 17.22
CA HIS A 151 -3.07 5.25 17.93
C HIS A 151 -2.86 6.77 18.00
N ILE A 152 -3.06 7.45 16.88
CA ILE A 152 -2.98 8.92 16.82
C ILE A 152 -4.03 9.56 17.74
N GLU A 153 -5.25 9.06 17.71
CA GLU A 153 -6.34 9.57 18.53
C GLU A 153 -6.04 9.37 20.03
N LEU A 154 -5.47 8.22 20.40
CA LEU A 154 -5.03 7.95 21.76
C LEU A 154 -3.95 8.93 22.20
N LYS A 155 -2.92 9.14 21.38
CA LYS A 155 -1.85 10.09 21.67
C LYS A 155 -2.38 11.51 21.85
N LYS A 156 -3.31 11.91 20.98
CA LYS A 156 -3.95 13.21 21.03
C LYS A 156 -4.71 13.41 22.35
N ARG A 157 -5.47 12.41 22.82
CA ARG A 157 -6.16 12.46 24.10
C ARG A 157 -5.20 12.56 25.27
N MET A 158 -4.03 11.94 25.16
CA MET A 158 -2.98 11.99 26.20
C MET A 158 -2.12 13.26 26.13
N GLY A 159 -2.25 14.04 25.08
CA GLY A 159 -1.44 15.25 24.89
C GLY A 159 0.01 14.99 24.47
N ILE A 160 0.23 13.83 23.84
CA ILE A 160 1.58 13.45 23.37
C ILE A 160 1.81 13.85 21.92
#